data_3741bc65655e4526cbc2b6d44205a2c3
#
_entry.id   3741bc65655e4526cbc2b6d44205a2c3
#
_cell.length_a   1.000
_cell.length_b   1.000
_cell.length_c   1.000
_cell.angle_alpha   90.00
_cell.angle_beta   90.00
_cell.angle_gamma   90.00
#
_symmetry.space_group_name_H-M   'P 1'
#
loop_
_entity.id
_entity.type
_entity.pdbx_description
1 polymer ?
#
loop_
_entity_poly.entity_id
_entity_poly.type
_entity_poly.pdbx_seq_one_letter_code
_entity_poly.pdbx_strand_id
1 'polypeptide(L)'
;MNKRPRFLGFLWKGDEDALGGCNLVAWDKLCLPIENGGLGIINLGRMGIALRTRWLWLRCAXPERHWVSFTLPQDRKAEHCLAAGCRIVLGDGKSSFFWTDDWLPDGGSILNRAPILCSFVKNRGRTVHSALQDDAWTGDIRGGLSL
;
A
#
# COMPACT_ATOMS: atom_id res chain seq x y z
N MET A 1 19.67 -14.60 -5.59
CA MET A 1 19.99 -14.75 -7.05
C MET A 1 19.15 -13.75 -7.83
N ASN A 2 19.78 -12.74 -8.38
CA ASN A 2 19.12 -11.69 -9.16
C ASN A 2 18.83 -12.23 -10.56
N LYS A 3 17.60 -12.69 -10.82
CA LYS A 3 17.18 -13.12 -12.16
C LYS A 3 17.09 -11.87 -13.04
N ARG A 4 18.12 -11.63 -13.82
CA ARG A 4 18.12 -10.55 -14.83
C ARG A 4 16.91 -10.77 -15.76
N PRO A 5 16.11 -9.75 -16.00
CA PRO A 5 14.92 -9.94 -16.84
C PRO A 5 15.31 -10.33 -18.28
N ARG A 6 14.66 -11.38 -18.79
CA ARG A 6 14.86 -11.91 -20.15
C ARG A 6 14.63 -10.87 -21.24
N PHE A 7 13.86 -9.83 -20.93
CA PHE A 7 13.56 -8.73 -21.85
C PHE A 7 14.81 -7.99 -22.38
N LEU A 8 15.87 -7.88 -21.55
CA LEU A 8 17.09 -7.18 -21.98
C LEU A 8 17.83 -7.94 -23.07
N GLY A 9 17.82 -9.28 -23.00
CA GLY A 9 18.42 -10.14 -24.03
C GLY A 9 17.70 -9.98 -25.36
N PHE A 10 16.38 -10.02 -25.33
CA PHE A 10 15.55 -9.84 -26.52
C PHE A 10 15.78 -8.46 -27.18
N LEU A 11 15.83 -7.41 -26.37
CA LEU A 11 15.96 -6.03 -26.86
C LEU A 11 17.30 -5.80 -27.59
N TRP A 12 18.38 -6.45 -27.12
CA TRP A 12 19.72 -6.24 -27.71
C TRP A 12 20.11 -7.27 -28.77
N LYS A 13 19.57 -8.48 -28.74
CA LYS A 13 19.90 -9.56 -29.67
C LYS A 13 18.78 -9.90 -30.65
N GLY A 14 17.54 -9.51 -30.34
CA GLY A 14 16.39 -9.87 -31.16
C GLY A 14 16.04 -11.36 -31.13
N ASP A 15 16.56 -12.12 -30.15
CA ASP A 15 16.40 -13.56 -30.06
C ASP A 15 15.68 -13.95 -28.77
N GLU A 16 14.69 -14.83 -28.88
CA GLU A 16 13.88 -15.29 -27.73
C GLU A 16 14.73 -16.06 -26.68
N ASP A 17 15.79 -16.73 -27.12
CA ASP A 17 16.66 -17.54 -26.27
C ASP A 17 17.99 -16.86 -25.94
N ALA A 18 17.99 -15.54 -25.76
CA ALA A 18 19.19 -14.78 -25.47
C ALA A 18 19.75 -15.11 -24.07
N LEU A 19 20.44 -16.23 -23.96
CA LEU A 19 21.19 -16.68 -22.79
C LEU A 19 22.59 -16.09 -22.84
N GLY A 20 22.84 -15.13 -21.97
CA GLY A 20 24.15 -14.50 -21.86
C GLY A 20 24.38 -13.42 -22.92
N GLY A 21 24.61 -12.24 -22.47
CA GLY A 21 24.90 -11.08 -23.30
C GLY A 21 25.27 -9.91 -22.41
N CYS A 22 26.21 -9.10 -22.89
CA CYS A 22 26.53 -7.84 -22.25
C CYS A 22 25.43 -6.83 -22.58
N ASN A 23 24.59 -6.53 -21.59
CA ASN A 23 23.67 -5.42 -21.72
C ASN A 23 24.50 -4.13 -21.69
N LEU A 24 24.56 -3.45 -22.81
CA LEU A 24 25.37 -2.23 -22.99
C LEU A 24 24.91 -1.10 -22.07
N VAL A 25 23.60 -1.05 -21.78
CA VAL A 25 23.00 -0.02 -20.93
C VAL A 25 22.12 -0.65 -19.85
N ALA A 26 22.21 -0.16 -18.63
CA ALA A 26 21.39 -0.63 -17.52
C ALA A 26 19.90 -0.29 -17.77
N TRP A 27 19.02 -1.25 -17.43
CA TRP A 27 17.56 -1.10 -17.60
C TRP A 27 17.02 0.20 -17.02
N ASP A 28 17.49 0.56 -15.82
CA ASP A 28 17.03 1.78 -15.14
C ASP A 28 17.41 3.05 -15.93
N LYS A 29 18.53 3.04 -16.66
CA LYS A 29 18.92 4.15 -17.53
C LYS A 29 18.00 4.25 -18.75
N LEU A 30 17.60 3.11 -19.33
CA LEU A 30 16.66 3.09 -20.45
C LEU A 30 15.29 3.64 -20.04
N CYS A 31 14.91 3.44 -18.78
CA CYS A 31 13.62 3.90 -18.24
C CYS A 31 13.60 5.40 -17.87
N LEU A 32 14.75 6.09 -17.96
CA LEU A 32 14.77 7.54 -17.74
C LEU A 32 14.04 8.26 -18.87
N PRO A 33 13.48 9.45 -18.60
CA PRO A 33 12.91 10.30 -19.66
C PRO A 33 13.95 10.63 -20.74
N ILE A 34 13.48 10.93 -21.94
CA ILE A 34 14.33 11.25 -23.10
C ILE A 34 15.21 12.45 -22.80
N GLU A 35 14.66 13.46 -22.13
CA GLU A 35 15.37 14.68 -21.73
C GLU A 35 16.52 14.40 -20.73
N ASN A 36 16.49 13.22 -20.08
CA ASN A 36 17.53 12.77 -19.14
C ASN A 36 18.44 11.69 -19.73
N GLY A 37 18.42 11.55 -21.08
CA GLY A 37 19.26 10.59 -21.80
C GLY A 37 18.75 9.16 -21.79
N GLY A 38 17.52 8.93 -21.41
CA GLY A 38 16.86 7.62 -21.48
C GLY A 38 16.05 7.46 -22.76
N LEU A 39 15.33 6.35 -22.88
CA LEU A 39 14.39 6.07 -23.96
C LEU A 39 12.92 6.24 -23.57
N GLY A 40 12.65 6.67 -22.32
CA GLY A 40 11.29 6.82 -21.82
C GLY A 40 10.51 5.51 -21.69
N ILE A 41 11.22 4.38 -21.65
CA ILE A 41 10.58 3.05 -21.53
C ILE A 41 9.99 2.92 -20.13
N ILE A 42 8.74 2.45 -20.04
CA ILE A 42 8.06 2.25 -18.75
C ILE A 42 8.80 1.18 -17.94
N ASN A 43 9.22 1.54 -16.72
CA ASN A 43 9.82 0.59 -15.80
C ASN A 43 8.75 -0.40 -15.30
N LEU A 44 8.81 -1.63 -15.79
CA LEU A 44 7.83 -2.68 -15.52
C LEU A 44 7.71 -3.00 -14.01
N GLY A 45 8.81 -2.88 -13.25
CA GLY A 45 8.80 -3.07 -11.81
C GLY A 45 7.95 -2.01 -11.11
N ARG A 46 8.15 -0.75 -11.48
CA ARG A 46 7.36 0.40 -10.94
C ARG A 46 5.90 0.31 -11.38
N MET A 47 5.67 -0.02 -12.66
CA MET A 47 4.32 -0.22 -13.21
C MET A 47 3.59 -1.33 -12.44
N GLY A 48 4.28 -2.43 -12.12
CA GLY A 48 3.71 -3.53 -11.34
C GLY A 48 3.25 -3.08 -9.95
N ILE A 49 4.06 -2.25 -9.28
CA ILE A 49 3.69 -1.67 -7.97
C ILE A 49 2.45 -0.77 -8.14
N ALA A 50 2.46 0.11 -9.14
CA ALA A 50 1.35 1.04 -9.39
C ALA A 50 0.02 0.30 -9.65
N LEU A 51 0.06 -0.79 -10.45
CA LEU A 51 -1.12 -1.60 -10.74
C LEU A 51 -1.66 -2.30 -9.47
N ARG A 52 -0.78 -2.81 -8.62
CA ARG A 52 -1.19 -3.42 -7.35
C ARG A 52 -1.74 -2.37 -6.37
N THR A 53 -1.13 -1.18 -6.32
CA THR A 53 -1.64 -0.05 -5.52
C THR A 53 -3.05 0.35 -5.99
N ARG A 54 -3.24 0.45 -7.32
CA ARG A 54 -4.56 0.74 -7.90
C ARG A 54 -5.58 -0.34 -7.52
N TRP A 55 -5.17 -1.62 -7.53
CA TRP A 55 -6.05 -2.73 -7.13
C TRP A 55 -6.48 -2.60 -5.67
N LEU A 56 -5.53 -2.30 -4.77
CA LEU A 56 -5.83 -2.08 -3.34
C LEU A 56 -6.81 -0.92 -3.15
N TRP A 57 -6.58 0.18 -3.88
CA TRP A 57 -7.48 1.35 -3.84
C TRP A 57 -8.89 0.98 -4.32
N LEU A 58 -8.99 0.24 -5.42
CA LEU A 58 -10.29 -0.18 -5.97
C LEU A 58 -11.06 -1.11 -5.01
N ARG A 59 -10.35 -1.91 -4.22
CA ARG A 59 -10.99 -2.74 -3.18
C ARG A 59 -11.68 -1.88 -2.13
N CYS A 60 -11.08 -0.75 -1.77
CA CYS A 60 -11.68 0.21 -0.84
C CYS A 60 -12.82 1.01 -1.49
N ALA A 61 -12.65 1.37 -2.76
CA ALA A 61 -13.61 2.21 -3.50
C ALA A 61 -14.82 1.47 -4.03
N UNK A 62 -14.75 0.18 -4.33
CA UNK A 62 -15.46 -0.36 -4.64
C UNK A 62 -15.69 -1.32 -4.13
N PRO A 63 -16.14 -1.62 -3.09
CA PRO A 63 -16.21 -2.95 -2.45
C PRO A 63 -17.28 -3.90 -3.03
N GLU A 64 -18.22 -3.38 -3.74
CA GLU A 64 -19.34 -4.16 -4.32
C GLU A 64 -18.94 -4.97 -5.56
N ARG A 65 -17.73 -4.82 -6.06
CA ARG A 65 -17.27 -5.50 -7.26
C ARG A 65 -16.95 -6.98 -6.99
N HIS A 66 -17.34 -7.87 -7.90
CA HIS A 66 -17.17 -9.34 -7.75
C HIS A 66 -15.70 -9.76 -7.58
N TRP A 67 -14.76 -9.04 -8.20
CA TRP A 67 -13.34 -9.36 -8.13
C TRP A 67 -12.69 -8.97 -6.78
N VAL A 68 -13.36 -8.23 -5.92
CA VAL A 68 -12.83 -7.80 -4.60
C VAL A 68 -12.52 -9.00 -3.71
N SER A 69 -13.23 -10.12 -3.90
CA SER A 69 -13.02 -11.38 -3.16
C SER A 69 -11.70 -12.06 -3.49
N PHE A 70 -11.06 -11.73 -4.62
CA PHE A 70 -9.77 -12.34 -4.99
C PHE A 70 -8.66 -11.91 -4.03
N THR A 71 -7.96 -12.90 -3.48
CA THR A 71 -6.83 -12.69 -2.58
C THR A 71 -5.56 -12.47 -3.40
N LEU A 72 -5.01 -11.27 -3.33
CA LEU A 72 -3.70 -10.97 -3.93
C LEU A 72 -2.60 -11.26 -2.91
N PRO A 73 -1.42 -11.68 -3.39
CA PRO A 73 -0.27 -11.77 -2.51
C PRO A 73 0.03 -10.42 -1.87
N GLN A 74 0.39 -10.43 -0.60
CA GLN A 74 0.75 -9.20 0.12
C GLN A 74 1.95 -8.52 -0.57
N ASP A 75 1.82 -7.23 -0.83
CA ASP A 75 2.88 -6.39 -1.40
C ASP A 75 3.02 -5.12 -0.56
N ARG A 76 3.98 -5.16 0.35
CA ARG A 76 4.27 -4.03 1.27
C ARG A 76 4.53 -2.73 0.53
N LYS A 77 5.15 -2.79 -0.67
CA LYS A 77 5.43 -1.59 -1.47
C LYS A 77 4.13 -0.95 -1.97
N ALA A 78 3.20 -1.77 -2.45
CA ALA A 78 1.89 -1.29 -2.90
C ALA A 78 1.07 -0.74 -1.73
N GLU A 79 1.12 -1.41 -0.58
CA GLU A 79 0.45 -0.98 0.66
C GLU A 79 0.99 0.38 1.13
N HIS A 80 2.33 0.54 1.15
CA HIS A 80 2.96 1.82 1.51
C HIS A 80 2.61 2.94 0.52
N CYS A 81 2.57 2.64 -0.79
CA CYS A 81 2.17 3.61 -1.81
C CYS A 81 0.73 4.05 -1.61
N LEU A 82 -0.17 3.11 -1.29
CA LEU A 82 -1.58 3.42 -1.01
C LEU A 82 -1.69 4.33 0.23
N ALA A 83 -1.04 3.93 1.32
CA ALA A 83 -1.06 4.68 2.58
C ALA A 83 -0.50 6.11 2.41
N ALA A 84 0.55 6.27 1.59
CA ALA A 84 1.15 7.58 1.33
C ALA A 84 0.30 8.46 0.40
N GLY A 85 -0.49 7.82 -0.50
CA GLY A 85 -1.27 8.54 -1.52
C GLY A 85 -2.74 8.74 -1.19
N CYS A 86 -3.25 8.09 -0.15
CA CYS A 86 -4.66 8.16 0.22
C CYS A 86 -4.84 8.73 1.63
N ARG A 87 -5.88 9.51 1.78
CA ARG A 87 -6.29 10.05 3.07
C ARG A 87 -7.75 9.66 3.33
N ILE A 88 -8.03 9.23 4.55
CA ILE A 88 -9.40 8.91 4.96
C ILE A 88 -10.10 10.22 5.33
N VAL A 89 -11.20 10.51 4.66
CA VAL A 89 -12.10 11.58 5.05
C VAL A 89 -13.23 10.93 5.85
N LEU A 90 -13.25 11.21 7.15
CA LEU A 90 -14.19 10.58 8.06
C LEU A 90 -15.61 11.08 7.81
N GLY A 91 -16.50 10.17 7.43
CA GLY A 91 -17.93 10.45 7.32
C GLY A 91 -18.64 10.13 8.64
N ASP A 92 -19.53 9.13 8.63
CA ASP A 92 -20.25 8.69 9.82
C ASP A 92 -19.42 7.80 10.77
N GLY A 93 -18.20 7.47 10.39
CA GLY A 93 -17.26 6.69 11.20
C GLY A 93 -17.58 5.20 11.34
N LYS A 94 -18.57 4.68 10.61
CA LYS A 94 -18.99 3.27 10.72
C LYS A 94 -18.06 2.30 9.99
N SER A 95 -17.37 2.79 8.96
CA SER A 95 -16.49 1.98 8.12
C SER A 95 -15.01 2.15 8.44
N SER A 96 -14.64 3.06 9.34
CA SER A 96 -13.25 3.32 9.72
C SER A 96 -12.96 2.77 11.11
N PHE A 97 -11.82 2.10 11.26
CA PHE A 97 -11.37 1.53 12.54
C PHE A 97 -10.68 2.60 13.39
N PHE A 98 -11.11 2.71 14.65
CA PHE A 98 -10.66 3.73 15.60
C PHE A 98 -9.15 3.70 15.84
N TRP A 99 -8.59 2.50 16.08
CA TRP A 99 -7.20 2.34 16.52
C TRP A 99 -6.19 2.33 15.37
N THR A 100 -6.57 1.83 14.21
CA THR A 100 -5.62 1.49 13.13
C THR A 100 -5.68 2.41 11.92
N ASP A 101 -6.84 2.98 11.63
CA ASP A 101 -7.03 3.76 10.42
C ASP A 101 -6.55 5.22 10.58
N ASP A 102 -6.24 5.85 9.46
CA ASP A 102 -5.65 7.18 9.35
C ASP A 102 -6.75 8.24 9.29
N TRP A 103 -7.59 8.31 10.34
CA TRP A 103 -8.79 9.16 10.37
C TRP A 103 -8.61 10.48 11.12
N LEU A 104 -7.47 10.69 11.80
CA LEU A 104 -7.24 11.91 12.58
C LEU A 104 -7.13 13.13 11.64
N PRO A 105 -7.65 14.30 12.05
CA PRO A 105 -7.65 15.50 11.20
C PRO A 105 -6.27 15.91 10.69
N ASP A 106 -5.25 15.75 11.51
CA ASP A 106 -3.86 16.07 11.16
C ASP A 106 -3.17 14.94 10.38
N GLY A 107 -3.91 13.86 10.10
CA GLY A 107 -3.36 12.64 9.51
C GLY A 107 -2.75 11.72 10.55
N GLY A 108 -2.67 10.45 10.20
CA GLY A 108 -2.13 9.41 11.07
C GLY A 108 -3.20 8.66 11.86
N SER A 109 -2.80 7.49 12.34
CA SER A 109 -3.64 6.63 13.19
C SER A 109 -3.24 6.78 14.66
N ILE A 110 -4.14 6.40 15.55
CA ILE A 110 -3.83 6.35 17.00
C ILE A 110 -2.69 5.38 17.25
N LEU A 111 -2.65 4.28 16.49
CA LEU A 111 -1.55 3.29 16.57
C LEU A 111 -0.18 3.93 16.32
N ASN A 112 -0.08 4.84 15.35
CA ASN A 112 1.17 5.52 15.02
C ASN A 112 1.56 6.58 16.06
N ARG A 113 0.56 7.29 16.60
CA ARG A 113 0.79 8.38 17.57
C ARG A 113 1.05 7.88 19.00
N ALA A 114 0.39 6.79 19.39
CA ALA A 114 0.47 6.25 20.75
C ALA A 114 0.66 4.73 20.72
N PRO A 115 1.79 4.24 20.19
CA PRO A 115 2.03 2.78 20.06
C PRO A 115 2.03 2.07 21.40
N ILE A 116 2.51 2.71 22.48
CA ILE A 116 2.53 2.16 23.83
C ILE A 116 1.09 1.92 24.31
N LEU A 117 0.21 2.91 24.16
CA LEU A 117 -1.21 2.79 24.50
C LEU A 117 -1.86 1.64 23.72
N CYS A 118 -1.59 1.57 22.42
CA CYS A 118 -2.15 0.54 21.54
C CYS A 118 -1.67 -0.88 21.88
N SER A 119 -0.57 -1.03 22.61
CA SER A 119 -0.12 -2.36 23.06
C SER A 119 -1.06 -2.95 24.12
N PHE A 120 -1.82 -2.12 24.83
CA PHE A 120 -2.77 -2.55 25.85
C PHE A 120 -4.20 -2.72 25.30
N VAL A 121 -4.43 -2.43 24.01
CA VAL A 121 -5.75 -2.52 23.38
C VAL A 121 -6.12 -3.98 23.12
N LYS A 122 -7.27 -4.41 23.65
CA LYS A 122 -7.85 -5.75 23.45
C LYS A 122 -8.60 -5.86 22.12
N ASN A 123 -9.39 -4.85 21.80
CA ASN A 123 -10.25 -4.84 20.62
C ASN A 123 -9.84 -3.72 19.65
N ARG A 124 -9.09 -4.09 18.61
CA ARG A 124 -8.63 -3.15 17.57
C ARG A 124 -9.64 -2.99 16.44
N GLY A 125 -10.68 -3.83 16.41
CA GLY A 125 -11.71 -3.82 15.37
C GLY A 125 -12.88 -2.87 15.63
N ARG A 126 -12.80 -2.04 16.69
CA ARG A 126 -13.85 -1.06 16.99
C ARG A 126 -13.84 0.05 15.94
N THR A 127 -15.03 0.43 15.45
CA THR A 127 -15.17 1.54 14.49
C THR A 127 -15.10 2.89 15.22
N VAL A 128 -14.79 3.96 14.49
CA VAL A 128 -14.72 5.33 15.03
C VAL A 128 -16.08 5.72 15.62
N HIS A 129 -17.16 5.41 14.89
CA HIS A 129 -18.54 5.68 15.35
C HIS A 129 -18.80 5.07 16.73
N SER A 130 -18.52 3.77 16.87
CA SER A 130 -18.79 3.06 18.13
C SER A 130 -17.80 3.38 19.25
N ALA A 131 -16.60 3.84 18.90
CA ALA A 131 -15.58 4.23 19.87
C ALA A 131 -15.92 5.55 20.57
N LEU A 132 -16.39 6.52 19.78
CA LEU A 132 -16.72 7.86 20.29
C LEU A 132 -18.09 7.92 20.94
N GLN A 133 -18.91 6.87 20.79
CA GLN A 133 -20.21 6.78 21.45
C GLN A 133 -19.97 6.40 22.92
N ASP A 134 -20.29 7.36 23.83
CA ASP A 134 -20.14 7.20 25.29
C ASP A 134 -18.70 6.81 25.72
N ASP A 135 -17.70 7.25 24.95
CA ASP A 135 -16.27 6.95 25.18
C ASP A 135 -15.99 5.46 25.33
N ALA A 136 -16.72 4.63 24.57
CA ALA A 136 -16.62 3.16 24.62
C ALA A 136 -15.22 2.62 24.33
N TRP A 137 -14.32 3.43 23.72
CA TRP A 137 -12.93 3.07 23.46
C TRP A 137 -12.14 2.80 24.74
N THR A 138 -12.52 3.43 25.86
CA THR A 138 -11.85 3.24 27.17
C THR A 138 -11.93 1.79 27.64
N GLY A 139 -13.04 1.12 27.36
CA GLY A 139 -13.25 -0.31 27.68
C GLY A 139 -12.38 -1.26 26.86
N ASP A 140 -11.81 -0.80 25.76
CA ASP A 140 -10.92 -1.62 24.92
C ASP A 140 -9.52 -1.76 25.55
N ILE A 141 -9.18 -0.93 26.54
CA ILE A 141 -7.84 -0.90 27.16
C ILE A 141 -7.79 -1.89 28.33
N ARG A 142 -6.71 -2.66 28.41
CA ARG A 142 -6.47 -3.60 29.53
C ARG A 142 -6.16 -2.79 30.80
N GLY A 143 -6.90 -3.07 31.85
CA GLY A 143 -6.73 -2.41 33.15
C GLY A 143 -7.73 -1.29 33.43
N GLY A 144 -8.46 -0.85 32.41
CA GLY A 144 -9.44 0.22 32.52
C GLY A 144 -8.81 1.57 32.86
N LEU A 145 -9.25 2.59 32.20
CA LEU A 145 -8.99 3.98 32.62
C LEU A 145 -10.13 4.37 33.56
N SER A 146 -9.87 4.41 34.87
CA SER A 146 -10.79 5.03 35.80
C SER A 146 -10.67 6.57 35.62
N LEU A 147 -11.67 7.17 35.05
CA LEU A 147 -11.80 8.64 35.00
C LEU A 147 -12.18 9.17 36.38
#